data_0e5e9721590b17d26ef76186e497459c
#
_entry.id   0e5e9721590b17d26ef76186e497459c
#
_cell.length_a   1.000
_cell.length_b   1.000
_cell.length_c   1.000
_cell.angle_alpha   90.00
_cell.angle_beta   90.00
_cell.angle_gamma   90.00
#
_symmetry.space_group_name_H-M   'P 1'
#
loop_
_entity.id
_entity.type
_entity.pdbx_description
1 polymer ?
#
loop_
_entity_poly.entity_id
_entity_poly.type
_entity_poly.pdbx_seq_one_letter_code
_entity_poly.pdbx_strand_id
1 'polypeptide(L)' 'MNNYEESYKNYLAWLTPRELLQEYKDMWLPWRYRERRWIKEEIESRCVY' A
#
# COMPACT_ATOMS: atom_id res chain seq x y z
N MET A 1 18.36 -4.69 -11.40
CA MET A 1 16.92 -4.96 -11.41
C MET A 1 16.32 -4.73 -10.03
N ASN A 2 15.34 -3.90 -9.96
CA ASN A 2 14.77 -3.52 -8.68
C ASN A 2 13.40 -4.16 -8.48
N ASN A 3 13.29 -5.03 -7.48
CA ASN A 3 12.03 -5.68 -7.16
C ASN A 3 11.36 -5.07 -5.94
N TYR A 4 11.78 -3.87 -5.57
CA TYR A 4 11.22 -3.23 -4.39
C TYR A 4 9.72 -3.05 -4.50
N GLU A 5 9.25 -2.58 -5.67
CA GLU A 5 7.83 -2.36 -5.87
C GLU A 5 7.05 -3.65 -5.72
N GLU A 6 7.52 -4.69 -6.37
CA GLU A 6 6.84 -5.98 -6.32
C GLU A 6 6.84 -6.55 -4.90
N SER A 7 7.99 -6.46 -4.24
CA SER A 7 8.10 -6.94 -2.85
C SER A 7 7.14 -6.18 -1.94
N TYR A 8 7.08 -4.88 -2.11
CA TYR A 8 6.22 -4.06 -1.26
C TYR A 8 4.75 -4.39 -1.53
N LYS A 9 4.39 -4.56 -2.79
CA LYS A 9 3.01 -4.90 -3.13
C LYS A 9 2.64 -6.28 -2.57
N ASN A 10 3.56 -7.22 -2.59
CA ASN A 10 3.32 -8.51 -1.97
C ASN A 10 3.11 -8.38 -0.48
N TYR A 11 3.90 -7.53 0.16
CA TYR A 11 3.74 -7.26 1.58
C TYR A 11 2.34 -6.70 1.85
N LEU A 12 1.90 -5.75 1.04
CA LEU A 12 0.58 -5.16 1.21
C LEU A 12 -0.52 -6.19 1.03
N ALA A 13 -0.33 -7.14 0.15
CA ALA A 13 -1.32 -8.16 -0.12
C ALA A 13 -1.58 -9.04 1.11
N TRP A 14 -0.61 -9.12 2.01
CA TRP A 14 -0.75 -9.93 3.22
C TRP A 14 -1.40 -9.18 4.37
N LEU A 15 -1.57 -7.88 4.23
CA LEU A 15 -2.15 -7.06 5.30
C LEU A 15 -3.66 -7.14 5.28
N THR A 16 -4.24 -7.04 6.47
CA THR A 16 -5.69 -6.91 6.56
C THR A 16 -6.10 -5.52 6.11
N PRO A 17 -7.39 -5.32 5.76
CA PRO A 17 -7.84 -3.98 5.37
C PRO A 17 -7.56 -2.92 6.43
N ARG A 18 -7.69 -3.28 7.70
CA ARG A 18 -7.40 -2.34 8.79
C ARG A 18 -5.92 -1.95 8.78
N GLU A 19 -5.05 -2.95 8.60
CA GLU A 19 -3.62 -2.68 8.55
C GLU A 19 -3.26 -1.84 7.33
N LEU A 20 -3.93 -2.06 6.22
CA LEU A 20 -3.70 -1.26 5.03
C LEU A 20 -4.05 0.21 5.28
N LEU A 21 -5.16 0.45 5.95
CA LEU A 21 -5.56 1.82 6.28
C LEU A 21 -4.55 2.48 7.19
N GLN A 22 -4.05 1.73 8.16
CA GLN A 22 -3.03 2.26 9.06
C GLN A 22 -1.76 2.58 8.29
N GLU A 23 -1.36 1.69 7.41
CA GLU A 23 -0.18 1.91 6.57
C GLU A 23 -0.36 3.15 5.71
N TYR A 24 -1.55 3.31 5.15
CA TYR A 24 -1.84 4.46 4.31
C TYR A 24 -1.70 5.76 5.10
N LYS A 25 -2.19 5.78 6.32
CA LYS A 25 -2.06 6.96 7.18
C LYS A 25 -0.62 7.26 7.51
N ASP A 26 0.19 6.22 7.69
CA ASP A 26 1.59 6.38 8.04
C ASP A 26 2.44 6.86 6.87
N MET A 27 1.94 6.72 5.66
CA MET A 27 2.67 7.09 4.45
C MET A 27 2.29 8.49 3.97
N TRP A 28 2.17 9.43 4.89
CA TRP A 28 1.82 10.80 4.53
C TRP A 28 3.02 11.64 4.10
N LEU A 29 4.23 11.11 4.28
CA LEU A 29 5.44 11.86 3.98
C LEU A 29 5.56 12.10 2.47
N PRO A 30 5.99 13.30 2.06
CA PRO A 30 6.03 13.63 0.64
C PRO A 30 6.89 12.68 -0.19
N TRP A 31 8.01 12.21 0.37
CA TRP A 31 8.92 11.34 -0.38
C TRP A 31 8.43 9.89 -0.41
N ARG A 32 7.31 9.62 0.22
CA ARG A 32 6.72 8.28 0.22
C ARG A 32 5.50 8.20 -0.68
N TYR A 33 5.40 9.11 -1.65
CA TYR A 33 4.20 9.15 -2.48
C TYR A 33 4.01 7.89 -3.30
N ARG A 34 5.09 7.21 -3.66
CA ARG A 34 4.97 5.97 -4.41
C ARG A 34 4.30 4.89 -3.56
N GLU A 35 4.79 4.71 -2.36
CA GLU A 35 4.24 3.70 -1.46
C GLU A 35 2.79 4.02 -1.14
N ARG A 36 2.51 5.28 -0.91
CA ARG A 36 1.14 5.69 -0.64
C ARG A 36 0.22 5.35 -1.79
N ARG A 37 0.68 5.55 -3.00
CA ARG A 37 -0.10 5.22 -4.18
C ARG A 37 -0.36 3.73 -4.28
N TRP A 38 0.66 2.92 -4.02
CA TRP A 38 0.51 1.46 -4.05
C TRP A 38 -0.49 0.99 -3.00
N ILE A 39 -0.41 1.57 -1.82
CA ILE A 39 -1.35 1.22 -0.76
C ILE A 39 -2.78 1.57 -1.17
N LYS A 40 -2.95 2.73 -1.74
CA LYS A 40 -4.26 3.17 -2.19
C LYS A 40 -4.82 2.21 -3.24
N GLU A 41 -3.97 1.82 -4.18
CA GLU A 41 -4.39 0.89 -5.21
C GLU A 41 -4.81 -0.45 -4.62
N GLU A 42 -4.07 -0.90 -3.62
CA GLU A 42 -4.40 -2.16 -2.96
C GLU A 42 -5.74 -2.06 -2.24
N ILE A 43 -5.95 -0.96 -1.56
CA ILE A 43 -7.22 -0.74 -0.86
C ILE A 43 -8.38 -0.72 -1.84
N GLU A 44 -8.22 0.00 -2.94
CA GLU A 44 -9.27 0.10 -3.93
C GLU A 44 -9.55 -1.23 -4.59
N SER A 45 -8.51 -2.03 -4.77
CA SER A 45 -8.66 -3.35 -5.35
C SER A 45 -9.52 -4.25 -4.47
N ARG A 46 -9.45 -4.05 -3.17
CA ARG A 46 -10.20 -4.86 -2.22
C ARG A 46 -11.54 -4.24 -1.84
N CYS A 47 -11.66 -2.95 -2.02
CA CYS A 47 -12.86 -2.23 -1.62
C CYS A 47 -13.97 -2.59 -2.58
N VAL A 48 -14.89 -3.35 -2.08
CA VAL A 48 -16.07 -3.71 -2.85
C VAL A 48 -17.26 -3.10 -2.12
N TYR A 49 -17.77 -2.07 -2.71
CA TYR A 49 -18.93 -1.41 -2.12
C TYR A 49 -20.20 -1.94 -2.75
#